data_6541f3f18ea3b1ed221f44f8fd20f566
#
_entry.id   6541f3f18ea3b1ed221f44f8fd20f566
#
_cell.length_a   1.000
_cell.length_b   1.000
_cell.length_c   1.000
_cell.angle_alpha   90.00
_cell.angle_beta   90.00
_cell.angle_gamma   90.00
#
_symmetry.space_group_name_H-M   'P 1'
#
loop_
_entity.id
_entity.type
_entity.pdbx_description
1 polymer ?
#
loop_
_entity_poly.entity_id
_entity_poly.type
_entity_poly.pdbx_seq_one_letter_code
_entity_poly.pdbx_strand_id
1 'polypeptide(L)'
;MNAQAGDLLKVSDFVKFNTTDGTWQTGTAAYDKRGVEAFVPVWNVENCIQCNKCSFCCPHGCIRPFVLDEQEAAGFDGETQDIFAPKAIKGMKFRMEVSVLDCLGCGNCVDVCPGKKNKETGKVEKALKMVPFNVDDPAMKKEVDNWT
;
A
#
# COMPACT_ATOMS: atom_id res chain seq x y z
N MET A 1 -1.39 1.13 22.98
CA MET A 1 -0.01 0.98 22.48
C MET A 1 0.36 2.08 21.50
N ASN A 2 -0.40 2.31 20.43
CA ASN A 2 -0.08 3.35 19.44
C ASN A 2 0.01 4.78 20.03
N ALA A 3 -0.74 5.06 21.09
CA ALA A 3 -0.66 6.33 21.82
C ALA A 3 0.60 6.46 22.72
N GLN A 4 1.48 5.45 22.72
CA GLN A 4 2.68 5.37 23.58
C GLN A 4 2.38 5.58 25.09
N ALA A 5 1.16 5.22 25.51
CA ALA A 5 0.66 5.39 26.88
C ALA A 5 0.54 4.01 27.60
N GLY A 6 1.55 3.15 27.43
CA GLY A 6 1.59 1.81 28.03
C GLY A 6 1.48 1.80 29.54
N ASP A 7 1.97 2.85 30.20
CA ASP A 7 1.91 3.02 31.65
C ASP A 7 0.48 3.12 32.21
N LEU A 8 -0.49 3.44 31.35
CA LEU A 8 -1.90 3.51 31.73
C LEU A 8 -2.59 2.13 31.70
N LEU A 9 -1.94 1.12 31.11
CA LEU A 9 -2.49 -0.24 31.02
C LEU A 9 -2.29 -0.99 32.33
N LYS A 10 -3.38 -1.48 32.91
CA LYS A 10 -3.37 -2.28 34.14
C LYS A 10 -3.17 -3.75 33.81
N VAL A 11 -2.64 -4.52 34.75
CA VAL A 11 -2.53 -5.99 34.60
C VAL A 11 -3.90 -6.63 34.33
N SER A 12 -4.97 -6.09 34.92
CA SER A 12 -6.34 -6.52 34.68
C SER A 12 -6.78 -6.40 33.21
N ASP A 13 -6.20 -5.45 32.46
CA ASP A 13 -6.52 -5.27 31.05
C ASP A 13 -5.93 -6.41 30.22
N PHE A 14 -4.71 -6.85 30.54
CA PHE A 14 -4.10 -8.01 29.89
C PHE A 14 -4.89 -9.30 30.17
N VAL A 15 -5.39 -9.48 31.41
CA VAL A 15 -6.26 -10.61 31.77
C VAL A 15 -7.57 -10.55 30.99
N LYS A 16 -8.21 -9.37 30.93
CA LYS A 16 -9.47 -9.17 30.21
C LYS A 16 -9.38 -9.49 28.71
N PHE A 17 -8.27 -9.12 28.09
CA PHE A 17 -8.04 -9.36 26.66
C PHE A 17 -7.34 -10.70 26.36
N ASN A 18 -7.14 -11.54 27.39
CA ASN A 18 -6.52 -12.87 27.27
C ASN A 18 -5.14 -12.84 26.58
N THR A 19 -4.30 -11.89 26.98
CA THR A 19 -2.96 -11.67 26.42
C THR A 19 -1.84 -11.92 27.43
N THR A 20 -2.15 -12.60 28.57
CA THR A 20 -1.22 -12.83 29.67
C THR A 20 -0.11 -13.80 29.35
N ASP A 21 -0.29 -14.66 28.35
CA ASP A 21 0.68 -15.64 27.86
C ASP A 21 1.57 -15.10 26.73
N GLY A 22 1.41 -13.80 26.37
CA GLY A 22 2.13 -13.17 25.28
C GLY A 22 1.49 -13.36 23.90
N THR A 23 0.39 -14.10 23.81
CA THR A 23 -0.37 -14.18 22.56
C THR A 23 -1.13 -12.88 22.30
N TRP A 24 -1.37 -12.57 21.04
CA TRP A 24 -2.10 -11.38 20.62
C TRP A 24 -3.13 -11.73 19.55
N GLN A 25 -4.19 -10.94 19.50
CA GLN A 25 -5.22 -11.13 18.48
C GLN A 25 -4.67 -10.86 17.08
N THR A 26 -5.11 -11.65 16.09
CA THR A 26 -4.78 -11.41 14.68
C THR A 26 -5.48 -10.15 14.15
N GLY A 27 -4.90 -9.53 13.11
CA GLY A 27 -5.48 -8.33 12.48
C GLY A 27 -5.12 -7.01 13.16
N THR A 28 -4.34 -7.02 14.26
CA THR A 28 -3.95 -5.79 14.98
C THR A 28 -3.04 -4.87 14.18
N ALA A 29 -2.37 -5.38 13.13
CA ALA A 29 -1.58 -4.55 12.21
C ALA A 29 -2.39 -3.44 11.53
N ALA A 30 -3.72 -3.60 11.40
CA ALA A 30 -4.61 -2.55 10.89
C ALA A 30 -4.58 -1.26 11.74
N TYR A 31 -4.22 -1.39 13.02
CA TYR A 31 -4.18 -0.27 13.96
C TYR A 31 -2.76 0.26 14.21
N ASP A 32 -1.73 -0.37 13.65
CA ASP A 32 -0.32 0.02 13.85
C ASP A 32 0.17 0.88 12.68
N LYS A 33 -0.48 2.02 12.46
CA LYS A 33 -0.19 2.97 11.39
C LYS A 33 0.74 4.05 11.91
N ARG A 34 2.04 3.95 11.62
CA ARG A 34 3.07 4.81 12.23
C ARG A 34 3.43 6.05 11.43
N GLY A 35 3.46 5.95 10.09
CA GLY A 35 3.83 7.06 9.21
C GLY A 35 5.22 7.65 9.53
N VAL A 36 6.24 6.77 9.63
CA VAL A 36 7.58 7.17 10.12
C VAL A 36 8.55 7.61 9.02
N GLU A 37 8.19 7.40 7.78
CA GLU A 37 9.05 7.68 6.61
C GLU A 37 8.97 9.14 6.15
N ALA A 38 10.08 9.62 5.57
CA ALA A 38 10.12 10.94 4.95
C ALA A 38 9.65 10.90 3.48
N PHE A 39 9.73 9.74 2.83
CA PHE A 39 9.34 9.55 1.44
C PHE A 39 8.58 8.25 1.26
N VAL A 40 7.51 8.27 0.44
CA VAL A 40 6.68 7.12 0.10
C VAL A 40 6.57 6.95 -1.41
N PRO A 41 6.37 5.71 -1.91
CA PRO A 41 6.15 5.49 -3.33
C PRO A 41 4.73 5.87 -3.72
N VAL A 42 4.59 6.60 -4.81
CA VAL A 42 3.32 6.86 -5.50
C VAL A 42 3.29 6.09 -6.81
N TRP A 43 2.13 5.48 -7.09
CA TRP A 43 1.93 4.67 -8.28
C TRP A 43 1.40 5.52 -9.45
N ASN A 44 2.05 5.33 -10.61
CA ASN A 44 1.59 5.87 -11.89
C ASN A 44 1.02 4.73 -12.73
N VAL A 45 -0.26 4.80 -13.02
CA VAL A 45 -1.02 3.79 -13.73
C VAL A 45 -0.53 3.56 -15.15
N GLU A 46 -0.15 4.62 -15.86
CA GLU A 46 0.22 4.55 -17.27
C GLU A 46 1.52 3.78 -17.52
N ASN A 47 2.44 3.84 -16.57
CA ASN A 47 3.76 3.24 -16.66
C ASN A 47 3.81 1.83 -16.06
N CYS A 48 2.71 1.35 -15.46
CA CYS A 48 2.64 0.03 -14.84
C CYS A 48 2.41 -1.08 -15.88
N ILE A 49 3.24 -2.12 -15.81
CA ILE A 49 3.13 -3.31 -16.64
C ILE A 49 2.60 -4.53 -15.85
N GLN A 50 2.07 -4.31 -14.65
CA GLN A 50 1.45 -5.35 -13.78
C GLN A 50 2.37 -6.53 -13.46
N CYS A 51 3.68 -6.30 -13.37
CA CYS A 51 4.65 -7.37 -13.11
C CYS A 51 4.76 -7.78 -11.64
N ASN A 52 4.16 -7.04 -10.72
CA ASN A 52 4.12 -7.25 -9.26
C ASN A 52 5.48 -7.33 -8.54
N LYS A 53 6.60 -7.00 -9.19
CA LYS A 53 7.94 -7.03 -8.58
C LYS A 53 8.03 -6.15 -7.34
N CYS A 54 7.36 -4.99 -7.35
CA CYS A 54 7.29 -4.07 -6.22
C CYS A 54 6.62 -4.69 -4.99
N SER A 55 5.55 -5.45 -5.17
CA SER A 55 4.87 -6.17 -4.09
C SER A 55 5.74 -7.28 -3.52
N PHE A 56 6.43 -8.05 -4.38
CA PHE A 56 7.31 -9.14 -3.94
C PHE A 56 8.54 -8.68 -3.16
N CYS A 57 9.09 -7.50 -3.48
CA CYS A 57 10.29 -6.99 -2.80
C CYS A 57 10.00 -6.17 -1.55
N CYS A 58 8.73 -5.84 -1.28
CA CYS A 58 8.39 -5.01 -0.13
C CYS A 58 8.58 -5.76 1.19
N PRO A 59 9.52 -5.33 2.08
CA PRO A 59 9.80 -6.05 3.32
C PRO A 59 8.64 -6.01 4.31
N HIS A 60 7.75 -5.01 4.21
CA HIS A 60 6.58 -4.84 5.07
C HIS A 60 5.25 -5.26 4.42
N GLY A 61 5.26 -5.67 3.13
CA GLY A 61 4.04 -6.01 2.41
C GLY A 61 3.03 -4.86 2.32
N CYS A 62 3.50 -3.62 2.40
CA CYS A 62 2.65 -2.42 2.35
C CYS A 62 2.30 -1.98 0.93
N ILE A 63 2.86 -2.59 -0.10
CA ILE A 63 2.47 -2.38 -1.49
C ILE A 63 1.85 -3.67 -2.05
N ARG A 64 0.59 -3.59 -2.50
CA ARG A 64 -0.18 -4.77 -2.91
C ARG A 64 -0.95 -4.55 -4.19
N PRO A 65 -1.05 -5.59 -5.06
CA PRO A 65 -1.93 -5.57 -6.22
C PRO A 65 -3.37 -5.91 -5.79
N PHE A 66 -4.32 -5.19 -6.34
CA PHE A 66 -5.75 -5.48 -6.23
C PHE A 66 -6.35 -5.69 -7.61
N VAL A 67 -7.31 -6.59 -7.67
CA VAL A 67 -8.14 -6.85 -8.84
C VAL A 67 -9.57 -6.56 -8.45
N LEU A 68 -10.18 -5.60 -9.11
CA LEU A 68 -11.49 -5.05 -8.81
C LEU A 68 -12.48 -5.44 -9.90
N ASP A 69 -13.69 -5.82 -9.54
CA ASP A 69 -14.80 -5.93 -10.48
C ASP A 69 -15.34 -4.53 -10.87
N GLU A 70 -16.35 -4.48 -11.75
CA GLU A 70 -16.91 -3.21 -12.21
C GLU A 70 -17.56 -2.41 -11.07
N GLN A 71 -18.20 -3.10 -10.10
CA GLN A 71 -18.90 -2.45 -8.98
C GLN A 71 -17.88 -1.91 -7.98
N GLU A 72 -16.88 -2.70 -7.65
CA GLU A 72 -15.76 -2.30 -6.77
C GLU A 72 -14.98 -1.13 -7.38
N ALA A 73 -14.67 -1.20 -8.68
CA ALA A 73 -13.95 -0.14 -9.39
C ALA A 73 -14.76 1.17 -9.47
N ALA A 74 -16.09 1.10 -9.57
CA ALA A 74 -16.95 2.28 -9.58
C ALA A 74 -17.07 2.96 -8.21
N GLY A 75 -16.92 2.18 -7.13
CA GLY A 75 -16.93 2.69 -5.74
C GLY A 75 -15.56 3.14 -5.24
N PHE A 76 -14.50 2.84 -5.99
CA PHE A 76 -13.13 3.11 -5.57
C PHE A 76 -12.68 4.53 -6.00
N ASP A 77 -12.16 5.31 -5.05
CA ASP A 77 -11.61 6.64 -5.35
C ASP A 77 -10.12 6.57 -5.70
N GLY A 78 -9.81 6.25 -6.93
CA GLY A 78 -8.43 6.18 -7.41
C GLY A 78 -8.31 5.70 -8.84
N GLU A 79 -7.10 5.81 -9.40
CA GLU A 79 -6.81 5.38 -10.76
C GLU A 79 -6.72 3.85 -10.82
N THR A 80 -7.28 3.27 -11.87
CA THR A 80 -7.23 1.84 -12.19
C THR A 80 -6.86 1.64 -13.66
N GLN A 81 -6.37 0.47 -14.02
CA GLN A 81 -6.14 0.09 -15.41
C GLN A 81 -6.78 -1.27 -15.72
N ASP A 82 -6.99 -1.56 -17.00
CA ASP A 82 -7.46 -2.87 -17.40
C ASP A 82 -6.43 -3.94 -17.05
N ILE A 83 -6.90 -5.10 -16.58
CA ILE A 83 -6.00 -6.18 -16.20
C ILE A 83 -5.41 -6.86 -17.44
N PHE A 84 -4.09 -7.06 -17.46
CA PHE A 84 -3.38 -7.81 -18.50
C PHE A 84 -3.38 -9.30 -18.14
N ALA A 85 -4.54 -9.94 -18.22
CA ALA A 85 -4.72 -11.26 -17.65
C ALA A 85 -5.44 -12.25 -18.59
N PRO A 86 -5.37 -13.57 -18.29
CA PRO A 86 -6.09 -14.59 -19.00
C PRO A 86 -7.60 -14.35 -19.02
N LYS A 87 -8.30 -15.03 -19.96
CA LYS A 87 -9.74 -14.86 -20.22
C LYS A 87 -10.64 -14.95 -18.98
N ALA A 88 -10.22 -15.68 -17.94
CA ALA A 88 -11.02 -15.92 -16.72
C ALA A 88 -11.34 -14.65 -15.91
N ILE A 89 -10.47 -13.63 -15.97
CA ILE A 89 -10.62 -12.36 -15.24
C ILE A 89 -10.59 -11.15 -16.20
N LYS A 90 -10.90 -11.40 -17.46
CA LYS A 90 -10.99 -10.35 -18.47
C LYS A 90 -12.13 -9.40 -18.15
N GLY A 91 -11.85 -8.12 -18.20
CA GLY A 91 -12.81 -7.04 -17.87
C GLY A 91 -12.69 -6.51 -16.46
N MET A 92 -11.93 -7.18 -15.58
CA MET A 92 -11.61 -6.63 -14.26
C MET A 92 -10.58 -5.50 -14.35
N LYS A 93 -10.52 -4.68 -13.32
CA LYS A 93 -9.58 -3.58 -13.18
C LYS A 93 -8.43 -3.97 -12.25
N PHE A 94 -7.25 -3.46 -12.54
CA PHE A 94 -6.06 -3.63 -11.73
C PHE A 94 -5.67 -2.31 -11.05
N ARG A 95 -5.27 -2.39 -9.79
CA ARG A 95 -4.67 -1.30 -9.04
C ARG A 95 -3.49 -1.80 -8.22
N MET A 96 -2.45 -0.98 -8.10
CA MET A 96 -1.39 -1.16 -7.12
C MET A 96 -1.60 -0.15 -6.01
N GLU A 97 -1.89 -0.63 -4.82
CA GLU A 97 -2.14 0.20 -3.64
C GLU A 97 -0.94 0.22 -2.70
N VAL A 98 -0.71 1.35 -2.05
CA VAL A 98 0.38 1.53 -1.10
C VAL A 98 -0.17 1.95 0.26
N SER A 99 0.02 1.11 1.29
CA SER A 99 -0.21 1.53 2.67
C SER A 99 0.91 2.46 3.12
N VAL A 100 0.72 3.75 2.89
CA VAL A 100 1.76 4.77 3.13
C VAL A 100 2.13 4.88 4.60
N LEU A 101 1.19 4.67 5.53
CA LEU A 101 1.45 4.70 6.97
C LEU A 101 2.25 3.49 7.50
N ASP A 102 2.31 2.41 6.73
CA ASP A 102 3.09 1.19 7.03
C ASP A 102 4.42 1.15 6.27
N CYS A 103 4.62 2.06 5.32
CA CYS A 103 5.82 2.14 4.50
C CYS A 103 7.04 2.54 5.34
N LEU A 104 8.21 2.01 5.03
CA LEU A 104 9.50 2.39 5.66
C LEU A 104 10.35 3.29 4.75
N GLY A 105 9.83 3.74 3.62
CA GLY A 105 10.55 4.61 2.71
C GLY A 105 11.83 4.01 2.10
N CYS A 106 11.99 2.70 2.11
CA CYS A 106 13.25 2.03 1.71
C CYS A 106 13.60 2.13 0.22
N GLY A 107 12.63 2.47 -0.65
CA GLY A 107 12.84 2.65 -2.08
C GLY A 107 12.92 1.38 -2.94
N ASN A 108 13.03 0.18 -2.33
CA ASN A 108 13.21 -1.09 -3.07
C ASN A 108 12.19 -1.30 -4.18
N CYS A 109 10.92 -0.95 -3.95
CA CYS A 109 9.85 -1.10 -4.93
C CYS A 109 10.07 -0.23 -6.18
N VAL A 110 10.66 0.96 -6.01
CA VAL A 110 11.03 1.86 -7.11
C VAL A 110 12.24 1.32 -7.84
N ASP A 111 13.23 0.79 -7.12
CA ASP A 111 14.47 0.27 -7.72
C ASP A 111 14.21 -0.94 -8.63
N VAL A 112 13.39 -1.90 -8.18
CA VAL A 112 13.06 -3.10 -8.95
C VAL A 112 12.01 -2.86 -10.05
N CYS A 113 11.36 -1.69 -10.06
CA CYS A 113 10.33 -1.38 -11.05
C CYS A 113 10.97 -1.26 -12.46
N PRO A 114 10.59 -2.14 -13.41
CA PRO A 114 11.14 -2.07 -14.77
C PRO A 114 10.60 -0.88 -15.55
N GLY A 115 9.44 -0.34 -15.12
CA GLY A 115 8.77 0.72 -15.85
C GLY A 115 8.28 0.31 -17.24
N LYS A 116 7.90 1.30 -18.01
CA LYS A 116 7.46 1.17 -19.40
C LYS A 116 8.32 2.09 -20.28
N LYS A 117 8.68 1.62 -21.45
CA LYS A 117 9.42 2.47 -22.40
C LYS A 117 8.46 3.47 -23.04
N ASN A 118 8.71 4.74 -22.81
CA ASN A 118 7.99 5.82 -23.48
C ASN A 118 8.30 5.81 -24.99
N LYS A 119 7.28 5.76 -25.81
CA LYS A 119 7.42 5.63 -27.29
C LYS A 119 7.99 6.90 -27.94
N GLU A 120 7.74 8.06 -27.34
CA GLU A 120 8.16 9.36 -27.89
C GLU A 120 9.60 9.70 -27.49
N THR A 121 9.94 9.51 -26.21
CA THR A 121 11.27 9.88 -25.68
C THR A 121 12.27 8.73 -25.74
N GLY A 122 11.82 7.49 -25.94
CA GLY A 122 12.63 6.29 -25.90
C GLY A 122 13.18 5.92 -24.50
N LYS A 123 12.88 6.72 -23.48
CA LYS A 123 13.32 6.52 -22.10
C LYS A 123 12.39 5.57 -21.36
N VAL A 124 12.93 4.88 -20.37
CA VAL A 124 12.14 4.05 -19.46
C VAL A 124 11.61 4.93 -18.32
N GLU A 125 10.30 4.93 -18.15
CA GLU A 125 9.59 5.64 -17.08
C GLU A 125 9.04 4.61 -16.09
N LYS A 126 9.44 4.73 -14.83
CA LYS A 126 9.00 3.82 -13.76
C LYS A 126 7.55 4.09 -13.37
N ALA A 127 6.84 3.04 -13.01
CA ALA A 127 5.48 3.13 -12.49
C ALA A 127 5.43 3.58 -11.02
N LEU A 128 6.55 3.59 -10.33
CA LEU A 128 6.66 4.03 -8.94
C LEU A 128 7.70 5.13 -8.83
N LYS A 129 7.38 6.16 -8.04
CA LYS A 129 8.26 7.28 -7.75
C LYS A 129 8.17 7.62 -6.27
N MET A 130 9.32 7.78 -5.60
CA MET A 130 9.35 8.28 -4.24
C MET A 130 9.00 9.77 -4.22
N VAL A 131 8.06 10.14 -3.37
CA VAL A 131 7.65 11.53 -3.11
C VAL A 131 7.72 11.82 -1.61
N PRO A 132 7.90 13.08 -1.19
CA PRO A 132 7.82 13.43 0.21
C PRO A 132 6.49 13.00 0.83
N PHE A 133 6.53 12.36 1.99
CA PHE A 133 5.32 12.01 2.73
C PHE A 133 4.72 13.27 3.37
N ASN A 134 3.47 13.54 3.06
CA ASN A 134 2.70 14.62 3.66
C ASN A 134 1.24 14.17 3.81
N VAL A 135 0.83 13.89 5.04
CA VAL A 135 -0.52 13.43 5.37
C VAL A 135 -1.61 14.48 5.04
N ASP A 136 -1.24 15.75 4.94
CA ASP A 136 -2.16 16.83 4.56
C ASP A 136 -2.34 16.95 3.02
N ASP A 137 -1.54 16.23 2.23
CA ASP A 137 -1.69 16.18 0.77
C ASP A 137 -2.95 15.36 0.42
N PRO A 138 -3.91 15.92 -0.35
CA PRO A 138 -5.13 15.20 -0.72
C PRO A 138 -4.90 13.86 -1.42
N ALA A 139 -3.85 13.73 -2.24
CA ALA A 139 -3.51 12.48 -2.90
C ALA A 139 -3.02 11.43 -1.88
N MET A 140 -2.19 11.85 -0.93
CA MET A 140 -1.71 11.00 0.16
C MET A 140 -2.83 10.57 1.09
N LYS A 141 -3.75 11.49 1.39
CA LYS A 141 -4.94 11.20 2.21
C LYS A 141 -5.81 10.12 1.58
N LYS A 142 -6.03 10.15 0.27
CA LYS A 142 -6.75 9.07 -0.43
C LYS A 142 -6.08 7.70 -0.25
N GLU A 143 -4.77 7.63 -0.39
CA GLU A 143 -4.03 6.37 -0.15
C GLU A 143 -4.18 5.90 1.30
N VAL A 144 -4.22 6.82 2.29
CA VAL A 144 -4.49 6.48 3.69
C VAL A 144 -5.91 5.95 3.86
N ASP A 145 -6.90 6.65 3.31
CA ASP A 145 -8.33 6.31 3.46
C ASP A 145 -8.68 4.97 2.77
N ASN A 146 -8.03 4.65 1.67
CA ASN A 146 -8.21 3.37 0.96
C ASN A 146 -7.69 2.15 1.75
N TRP A 147 -6.82 2.36 2.75
CA TRP A 147 -6.25 1.30 3.58
C TRP A 147 -6.88 1.18 4.98
N THR A 148 -7.79 2.07 5.34
CA THR A 148 -8.50 2.07 6.63
C THR A 148 -9.95 1.64 6.50
#